data_3a5240cb3693315ecec3def2da03b1aa
#
_entry.id   3a5240cb3693315ecec3def2da03b1aa
#
_cell.length_a   1.000
_cell.length_b   1.000
_cell.length_c   1.000
_cell.angle_alpha   90.00
_cell.angle_beta   90.00
_cell.angle_gamma   90.00
#
_symmetry.space_group_name_H-M   'P 1'
#
loop_
_entity.id
_entity.type
_entity.pdbx_description
1 polymer ?
#
loop_
_entity_poly.entity_id
_entity_poly.type
_entity_poly.pdbx_seq_one_letter_code
_entity_poly.pdbx_strand_id
1 'polypeptide(L)'
;MKPIVFLGRKGLSRMKKKVIHGSVATCCAAVAAATGAVTVTPTGRYMAVPVENGAPKVMLEVFDGGRRVAYDQIEWARGVTNWTGSLDLGAAKGRPFEFRFSGKDAPNLSAADLAFSDSRYPAPKGQYGEPWRPQFHFTPPLGWNNDPNGLSCRNGEWHMFYQHNPFGITWGNMHWGHAVSKDLVHWNDQGDVIAPDDAGPMFSGSAVTDAADTAGFGKGAHVLVYTAAGKPHTQRVAWSLDGRNYAKWPHAAVEGRADANRDPKVGWYAPGKHWTMVVYGEVEKKRHGVSIFVSKDLKTWEKASHVKGDLFDEGKYLYECPDFFELPIEGEKGTRWVLTAANRQYAIGTFDGRTFTPEVERLAQWRSPGNVNPVYAAQTFADVPDGRRIQVAWSHFDTRAGGRADAMFNQGMSLPMELKLVRAADGLRLARFPVKELESLRAGAPTPLAGFNGELAEVEFSCEPVADSVVALDVRGVAIVYDAVKRTLALNGKAVAWDLDARGRLGLRVFVDRVGVEIFSLDGLQYVPAPDIVPDPAKRKMSWRASGAKKPVRGVTERAWRLKSIFADR
;
A
#
# COMPACT_ATOMS: atom_id res chain seq x y z
N MET A 1 -32.78 24.33 55.34
CA MET A 1 -32.69 23.16 56.21
C MET A 1 -31.63 22.20 55.67
N LYS A 2 -30.88 21.67 56.58
CA LYS A 2 -29.60 20.99 56.43
C LYS A 2 -29.60 19.74 55.55
N PRO A 3 -28.40 19.25 55.19
CA PRO A 3 -28.11 18.27 54.15
C PRO A 3 -28.06 16.82 54.65
N ILE A 4 -28.01 15.87 53.76
CA ILE A 4 -27.57 14.52 54.13
C ILE A 4 -26.46 14.09 53.14
N VAL A 5 -25.33 13.81 53.71
CA VAL A 5 -24.14 13.13 53.19
C VAL A 5 -24.41 11.62 53.15
N PHE A 6 -23.95 10.95 52.10
CA PHE A 6 -23.46 9.58 52.27
C PHE A 6 -22.29 9.23 51.41
N LEU A 7 -21.27 8.73 52.07
CA LEU A 7 -20.02 8.13 51.62
C LEU A 7 -20.26 6.75 50.97
N GLY A 8 -19.43 6.40 50.00
CA GLY A 8 -19.30 5.05 49.50
C GLY A 8 -18.19 4.90 48.48
N ARG A 9 -16.92 4.91 48.93
CA ARG A 9 -15.75 4.49 48.12
C ARG A 9 -15.70 2.98 48.00
N LYS A 10 -15.35 2.52 46.76
CA LYS A 10 -14.36 1.45 46.44
C LYS A 10 -14.41 1.29 44.93
N GLY A 11 -13.38 1.71 44.15
CA GLY A 11 -12.26 0.87 43.90
C GLY A 11 -12.43 0.20 42.56
N LEU A 12 -12.33 0.96 41.40
CA LEU A 12 -12.11 0.34 40.08
C LEU A 12 -10.77 0.82 39.55
N SER A 13 -9.85 -0.11 39.50
CA SER A 13 -8.49 0.04 39.00
C SER A 13 -8.52 0.53 37.54
N ARG A 14 -7.83 1.62 37.28
CA ARG A 14 -7.49 2.06 35.92
C ARG A 14 -6.57 1.03 35.28
N MET A 15 -7.11 0.14 34.48
CA MET A 15 -6.32 -0.53 33.45
C MET A 15 -5.94 0.52 32.39
N LYS A 16 -4.74 0.98 32.44
CA LYS A 16 -4.11 1.74 31.37
C LYS A 16 -4.03 0.84 30.13
N LYS A 17 -4.91 1.05 29.16
CA LYS A 17 -4.70 0.54 27.81
C LYS A 17 -3.40 1.15 27.29
N LYS A 18 -2.34 0.34 27.22
CA LYS A 18 -1.15 0.68 26.44
C LYS A 18 -1.60 0.72 24.97
N VAL A 19 -1.77 1.94 24.48
CA VAL A 19 -1.72 2.21 23.05
C VAL A 19 -0.29 1.88 22.62
N ILE A 20 -0.11 0.81 21.86
CA ILE A 20 1.17 0.50 21.23
C ILE A 20 1.36 1.55 20.12
N HIS A 21 1.98 2.65 20.48
CA HIS A 21 2.61 3.53 19.50
C HIS A 21 3.80 2.72 18.98
N GLY A 22 3.77 2.39 17.70
CA GLY A 22 4.96 1.93 17.00
C GLY A 22 6.00 3.04 17.03
N SER A 23 6.73 3.12 18.12
CA SER A 23 7.96 3.90 18.17
C SER A 23 8.90 3.28 17.15
N VAL A 24 9.33 4.08 16.18
CA VAL A 24 10.52 3.80 15.39
C VAL A 24 11.65 3.52 16.40
N ALA A 25 11.87 2.24 16.68
CA ALA A 25 12.97 1.82 17.53
C ALA A 25 14.24 2.24 16.80
N THR A 26 14.91 3.21 17.35
CA THR A 26 16.29 3.58 17.01
C THR A 26 17.12 2.30 17.12
N CYS A 27 17.38 1.67 15.99
CA CYS A 27 18.34 0.59 15.90
C CYS A 27 19.73 1.23 16.13
N CYS A 28 20.12 1.41 17.39
CA CYS A 28 21.53 1.57 17.72
C CYS A 28 22.21 0.28 17.29
N ALA A 29 23.03 0.36 16.24
CA ALA A 29 23.94 -0.70 15.87
C ALA A 29 24.91 -0.95 17.03
N ALA A 30 24.55 -1.85 17.94
CA ALA A 30 25.55 -2.65 18.62
C ALA A 30 26.17 -3.52 17.52
N VAL A 31 27.45 -3.30 17.24
CA VAL A 31 28.24 -4.21 16.43
C VAL A 31 28.22 -5.56 17.15
N ALA A 32 27.24 -6.42 16.79
CA ALA A 32 27.24 -7.80 17.25
C ALA A 32 28.47 -8.44 16.61
N ALA A 33 29.30 -9.12 17.41
CA ALA A 33 30.46 -9.84 16.93
C ALA A 33 30.00 -10.78 15.80
N ALA A 34 30.65 -10.70 14.65
CA ALA A 34 30.40 -11.60 13.54
C ALA A 34 30.68 -13.03 14.04
N THR A 35 29.69 -13.92 14.00
CA THR A 35 29.83 -15.29 14.49
C THR A 35 30.43 -16.22 13.43
N GLY A 36 30.52 -15.80 12.16
CA GLY A 36 31.18 -16.53 11.10
C GLY A 36 31.25 -15.72 9.80
N ALA A 37 32.40 -15.79 9.14
CA ALA A 37 32.57 -15.33 7.77
C ALA A 37 32.90 -16.55 6.90
N VAL A 38 32.19 -16.69 5.77
CA VAL A 38 32.38 -17.79 4.83
C VAL A 38 32.75 -17.23 3.48
N THR A 39 33.93 -17.63 2.96
CA THR A 39 34.30 -17.26 1.59
C THR A 39 33.99 -18.43 0.66
N VAL A 40 33.21 -18.12 -0.40
CA VAL A 40 32.83 -19.12 -1.41
C VAL A 40 32.76 -18.46 -2.79
N THR A 41 33.09 -19.27 -3.83
CA THR A 41 32.85 -18.87 -5.21
C THR A 41 31.46 -19.37 -5.64
N PRO A 42 30.46 -18.49 -5.83
CA PRO A 42 29.12 -18.90 -6.23
C PRO A 42 29.14 -19.67 -7.55
N THR A 43 28.39 -20.76 -7.60
CA THR A 43 28.21 -21.57 -8.81
C THR A 43 27.03 -21.08 -9.66
N GLY A 44 26.21 -20.14 -9.14
CA GLY A 44 25.07 -19.55 -9.81
C GLY A 44 24.83 -18.11 -9.36
N ARG A 45 23.86 -17.44 -10.00
CA ARG A 45 23.47 -16.04 -9.74
C ARG A 45 22.76 -15.86 -8.40
N TYR A 46 21.93 -16.83 -8.01
CA TYR A 46 21.07 -16.71 -6.83
C TYR A 46 21.55 -17.62 -5.71
N MET A 47 21.66 -17.08 -4.50
CA MET A 47 21.86 -17.87 -3.29
C MET A 47 20.51 -18.26 -2.69
N ALA A 48 20.39 -19.51 -2.24
CA ALA A 48 19.24 -20.00 -1.48
C ALA A 48 19.21 -19.37 -0.09
N VAL A 49 18.07 -18.81 0.27
CA VAL A 49 17.80 -18.26 1.60
C VAL A 49 16.63 -19.03 2.21
N PRO A 50 16.87 -19.99 3.11
CA PRO A 50 15.81 -20.72 3.78
C PRO A 50 15.12 -19.81 4.80
N VAL A 51 13.81 -19.60 4.66
CA VAL A 51 13.01 -18.69 5.51
C VAL A 51 12.06 -19.49 6.39
N GLU A 52 12.04 -19.17 7.68
CA GLU A 52 11.09 -19.69 8.67
C GLU A 52 10.32 -18.52 9.29
N ASN A 53 8.99 -18.55 9.15
CA ASN A 53 8.10 -17.48 9.63
C ASN A 53 8.27 -17.18 11.11
N GLY A 54 8.63 -15.95 11.44
CA GLY A 54 8.80 -15.49 12.80
C GLY A 54 10.10 -15.92 13.47
N ALA A 55 11.02 -16.56 12.74
CA ALA A 55 12.36 -16.84 13.26
C ALA A 55 13.06 -15.52 13.64
N PRO A 56 13.93 -15.55 14.66
CA PRO A 56 14.77 -14.40 14.97
C PRO A 56 15.59 -13.94 13.77
N LYS A 57 15.59 -12.63 13.54
CA LYS A 57 16.26 -12.05 12.37
C LYS A 57 17.76 -12.20 12.46
N VAL A 58 18.35 -12.72 11.40
CA VAL A 58 19.79 -12.81 11.15
C VAL A 58 20.17 -11.73 10.16
N MET A 59 21.27 -11.03 10.41
CA MET A 59 21.87 -10.12 9.44
C MET A 59 22.80 -10.91 8.53
N LEU A 60 22.58 -10.83 7.23
CA LEU A 60 23.48 -11.29 6.19
C LEU A 60 24.11 -10.10 5.48
N GLU A 61 25.42 -10.06 5.44
CA GLU A 61 26.19 -9.13 4.61
C GLU A 61 27.01 -9.94 3.60
N VAL A 62 27.04 -9.50 2.35
CA VAL A 62 27.79 -10.13 1.27
C VAL A 62 28.78 -9.13 0.71
N PHE A 63 30.06 -9.55 0.57
CA PHE A 63 31.15 -8.70 0.09
C PHE A 63 31.78 -9.29 -1.17
N ASP A 64 32.04 -8.42 -2.15
CA ASP A 64 32.80 -8.66 -3.37
C ASP A 64 34.08 -7.81 -3.32
N GLY A 65 35.25 -8.44 -3.16
CA GLY A 65 36.52 -7.75 -3.05
C GLY A 65 36.59 -6.69 -1.93
N GLY A 66 35.91 -6.96 -0.79
CA GLY A 66 35.83 -6.05 0.34
C GLY A 66 34.74 -4.97 0.23
N ARG A 67 34.05 -4.83 -0.93
CA ARG A 67 32.89 -3.96 -1.09
C ARG A 67 31.61 -4.73 -0.73
N ARG A 68 30.79 -4.21 0.17
CA ARG A 68 29.48 -4.78 0.48
C ARG A 68 28.54 -4.64 -0.73
N VAL A 69 27.96 -5.75 -1.16
CA VAL A 69 27.07 -5.84 -2.32
C VAL A 69 25.64 -6.27 -1.96
N ALA A 70 25.46 -6.88 -0.80
CA ALA A 70 24.13 -7.18 -0.25
C ALA A 70 24.14 -7.00 1.27
N TYR A 71 22.95 -6.64 1.81
CA TYR A 71 22.74 -6.35 3.21
C TYR A 71 21.29 -6.66 3.57
N ASP A 72 21.05 -7.80 4.23
CA ASP A 72 19.73 -8.35 4.43
C ASP A 72 19.46 -8.79 5.86
N GLN A 73 18.25 -8.53 6.35
CA GLN A 73 17.71 -9.08 7.59
C GLN A 73 16.78 -10.26 7.25
N ILE A 74 17.15 -11.44 7.63
CA ILE A 74 16.51 -12.69 7.21
C ILE A 74 15.86 -13.37 8.41
N GLU A 75 14.61 -13.80 8.30
CA GLU A 75 14.00 -14.78 9.20
C GLU A 75 14.56 -16.18 8.85
N TRP A 76 15.85 -16.44 9.21
CA TRP A 76 16.60 -17.62 8.79
C TRP A 76 16.08 -18.89 9.42
N ALA A 77 15.75 -19.89 8.58
CA ALA A 77 15.19 -21.16 9.04
C ALA A 77 16.18 -21.97 9.91
N ARG A 78 15.66 -22.53 11.00
CA ARG A 78 16.41 -23.37 11.96
C ARG A 78 15.89 -24.79 12.03
N GLY A 79 14.68 -25.03 11.58
CA GLY A 79 14.04 -26.33 11.63
C GLY A 79 13.04 -26.51 10.51
N VAL A 80 12.14 -25.58 10.35
CA VAL A 80 11.10 -25.60 9.31
C VAL A 80 11.40 -24.54 8.28
N THR A 81 11.54 -24.91 7.02
CA THR A 81 11.63 -23.94 5.92
C THR A 81 10.25 -23.74 5.32
N ASN A 82 9.65 -22.57 5.52
CA ASN A 82 8.38 -22.22 4.91
C ASN A 82 8.53 -21.99 3.41
N TRP A 83 9.58 -21.28 2.99
CA TRP A 83 9.99 -21.16 1.58
C TRP A 83 11.49 -20.90 1.45
N THR A 84 12.01 -21.06 0.24
CA THR A 84 13.37 -20.68 -0.10
C THR A 84 13.35 -19.37 -0.91
N GLY A 85 13.87 -18.30 -0.33
CA GLY A 85 14.09 -17.03 -1.01
C GLY A 85 15.30 -17.10 -1.95
N SER A 86 15.39 -16.14 -2.86
CA SER A 86 16.48 -16.06 -3.86
C SER A 86 17.21 -14.72 -3.70
N LEU A 87 18.36 -14.73 -3.02
CA LEU A 87 19.22 -13.55 -2.95
C LEU A 87 19.99 -13.40 -4.28
N ASP A 88 19.76 -12.32 -4.99
CA ASP A 88 20.40 -12.03 -6.28
C ASP A 88 21.80 -11.46 -6.05
N LEU A 89 22.83 -12.19 -6.45
CA LEU A 89 24.24 -11.79 -6.39
C LEU A 89 24.74 -11.17 -7.71
N GLY A 90 23.85 -10.99 -8.70
CA GLY A 90 24.21 -10.47 -10.00
C GLY A 90 25.21 -11.34 -10.75
N ALA A 91 26.26 -10.74 -11.32
CA ALA A 91 27.32 -11.45 -12.05
C ALA A 91 28.38 -12.04 -11.10
N ALA A 92 27.94 -12.81 -10.08
CA ALA A 92 28.83 -13.35 -9.04
C ALA A 92 29.60 -14.60 -9.46
N LYS A 93 29.11 -15.35 -10.45
CA LYS A 93 29.66 -16.65 -10.86
C LYS A 93 31.15 -16.58 -11.19
N GLY A 94 31.93 -17.48 -10.58
CA GLY A 94 33.37 -17.58 -10.81
C GLY A 94 34.24 -16.56 -10.05
N ARG A 95 33.68 -15.73 -9.17
CA ARG A 95 34.41 -14.82 -8.30
C ARG A 95 34.18 -15.14 -6.83
N PRO A 96 35.19 -15.05 -5.94
CA PRO A 96 34.97 -15.28 -4.52
C PRO A 96 34.18 -14.16 -3.87
N PHE A 97 33.18 -14.53 -3.08
CA PHE A 97 32.38 -13.65 -2.23
C PHE A 97 32.54 -14.06 -0.78
N GLU A 98 32.56 -13.08 0.11
CA GLU A 98 32.52 -13.31 1.55
C GLU A 98 31.11 -13.06 2.08
N PHE A 99 30.54 -14.04 2.79
CA PHE A 99 29.25 -14.01 3.44
C PHE A 99 29.45 -13.92 4.95
N ARG A 100 28.89 -12.91 5.58
CA ARG A 100 28.96 -12.67 7.03
C ARG A 100 27.57 -12.76 7.63
N PHE A 101 27.41 -13.69 8.56
CA PHE A 101 26.17 -13.86 9.31
C PHE A 101 26.36 -13.31 10.71
N SER A 102 25.46 -12.44 11.19
CA SER A 102 25.53 -11.86 12.53
C SER A 102 24.15 -11.77 13.17
N GLY A 103 24.14 -11.62 14.49
CA GLY A 103 22.93 -11.63 15.32
C GLY A 103 23.01 -12.69 16.41
N LYS A 104 22.13 -12.60 17.40
CA LYS A 104 22.11 -13.50 18.56
C LYS A 104 22.03 -14.98 18.16
N ASP A 105 21.40 -15.25 17.04
CA ASP A 105 21.05 -16.59 16.57
C ASP A 105 21.57 -16.84 15.15
N ALA A 106 22.67 -16.16 14.78
CA ALA A 106 23.29 -16.34 13.47
C ALA A 106 23.76 -17.79 13.29
N PRO A 107 23.51 -18.40 12.12
CA PRO A 107 23.94 -19.75 11.84
C PRO A 107 25.47 -19.82 11.72
N ASN A 108 26.06 -20.92 12.17
CA ASN A 108 27.46 -21.23 11.91
C ASN A 108 27.54 -22.11 10.65
N LEU A 109 27.73 -21.47 9.50
CA LEU A 109 27.72 -22.12 8.19
C LEU A 109 29.14 -22.30 7.64
N SER A 110 29.31 -23.31 6.82
CA SER A 110 30.48 -23.55 5.95
C SER A 110 30.11 -23.23 4.49
N ALA A 111 31.07 -23.22 3.59
CA ALA A 111 30.83 -23.04 2.16
C ALA A 111 29.91 -24.15 1.57
N ALA A 112 29.93 -25.34 2.13
CA ALA A 112 29.10 -26.46 1.70
C ALA A 112 27.63 -26.33 2.07
N ASP A 113 27.32 -25.46 3.04
CA ASP A 113 25.94 -25.19 3.48
C ASP A 113 25.22 -24.12 2.62
N LEU A 114 25.98 -23.44 1.75
CA LEU A 114 25.44 -22.42 0.87
C LEU A 114 25.12 -23.00 -0.51
N ALA A 115 23.87 -22.92 -0.92
CA ALA A 115 23.39 -23.39 -2.21
C ALA A 115 23.18 -22.25 -3.19
N PHE A 116 23.55 -22.47 -4.46
CA PHE A 116 23.46 -21.49 -5.54
C PHE A 116 22.75 -22.07 -6.77
N SER A 117 22.08 -21.20 -7.54
CA SER A 117 21.37 -21.55 -8.78
C SER A 117 21.50 -20.41 -9.79
N ASP A 118 21.49 -20.72 -11.09
CA ASP A 118 21.41 -19.72 -12.16
C ASP A 118 19.99 -19.16 -12.33
N SER A 119 18.99 -19.86 -11.79
CA SER A 119 17.59 -19.44 -11.77
C SER A 119 17.13 -19.17 -10.34
N ARG A 120 16.10 -18.34 -10.18
CA ARG A 120 15.41 -18.16 -8.90
C ARG A 120 14.90 -19.52 -8.39
N TYR A 121 14.91 -19.69 -7.09
CA TYR A 121 14.34 -20.89 -6.46
C TYR A 121 12.84 -20.95 -6.71
N PRO A 122 12.30 -22.15 -7.00
CA PRO A 122 10.90 -22.30 -7.36
C PRO A 122 9.99 -21.93 -6.19
N ALA A 123 8.82 -21.41 -6.54
CA ALA A 123 7.77 -21.16 -5.58
C ALA A 123 7.33 -22.48 -4.89
N PRO A 124 6.93 -22.41 -3.61
CA PRO A 124 6.35 -23.56 -2.92
C PRO A 124 5.09 -24.07 -3.62
N LYS A 125 4.83 -25.39 -3.49
CA LYS A 125 3.57 -25.98 -3.97
C LYS A 125 2.38 -25.29 -3.32
N GLY A 126 1.32 -25.04 -4.10
CA GLY A 126 0.09 -24.41 -3.64
C GLY A 126 0.15 -22.91 -3.50
N GLN A 127 1.23 -22.26 -3.94
CA GLN A 127 1.28 -20.80 -4.04
C GLN A 127 0.09 -20.28 -4.83
N TYR A 128 -0.50 -19.17 -4.38
CA TYR A 128 -1.74 -18.55 -4.84
C TYR A 128 -3.02 -19.35 -4.58
N GLY A 129 -2.95 -20.62 -4.17
CA GLY A 129 -4.09 -21.44 -3.77
C GLY A 129 -4.39 -21.44 -2.27
N GLU A 130 -3.62 -20.73 -1.45
CA GLU A 130 -3.79 -20.73 0.00
C GLU A 130 -5.20 -20.25 0.39
N PRO A 131 -5.85 -20.89 1.39
CA PRO A 131 -7.23 -20.57 1.77
C PRO A 131 -7.49 -19.12 2.19
N TRP A 132 -6.45 -18.44 2.65
CA TRP A 132 -6.50 -17.05 3.12
C TRP A 132 -5.88 -16.04 2.14
N ARG A 133 -5.42 -16.46 0.96
CA ARG A 133 -4.95 -15.54 -0.07
C ARG A 133 -6.13 -14.88 -0.76
N PRO A 134 -6.22 -13.54 -0.77
CA PRO A 134 -7.15 -12.83 -1.63
C PRO A 134 -7.02 -13.31 -3.07
N GLN A 135 -8.12 -13.41 -3.79
CA GLN A 135 -8.17 -14.03 -5.11
C GLN A 135 -8.30 -13.03 -6.25
N PHE A 136 -8.56 -11.76 -5.95
CA PHE A 136 -8.56 -10.69 -6.95
C PHE A 136 -7.91 -9.39 -6.45
N HIS A 137 -7.34 -9.39 -5.25
CA HIS A 137 -6.41 -8.35 -4.80
C HIS A 137 -4.97 -8.80 -5.06
N PHE A 138 -4.09 -7.86 -5.37
CA PHE A 138 -2.66 -8.14 -5.45
C PHE A 138 -2.10 -8.50 -4.07
N THR A 139 -1.32 -9.57 -4.04
CA THR A 139 -0.47 -9.95 -2.91
C THR A 139 0.90 -10.35 -3.43
N PRO A 140 2.00 -10.15 -2.69
CA PRO A 140 3.31 -10.62 -3.13
C PRO A 140 3.30 -12.15 -3.26
N PRO A 141 4.10 -12.73 -4.14
CA PRO A 141 4.21 -14.19 -4.23
C PRO A 141 4.68 -14.80 -2.92
N LEU A 142 5.67 -14.19 -2.27
CA LEU A 142 6.29 -14.60 -1.01
C LEU A 142 6.58 -13.35 -0.16
N GLY A 143 6.77 -13.54 1.14
CA GLY A 143 7.25 -12.51 2.03
C GLY A 143 6.22 -11.43 2.41
N TRP A 144 6.70 -10.29 2.87
CA TRP A 144 5.89 -9.15 3.30
C TRP A 144 5.83 -8.07 2.23
N ASN A 145 4.67 -7.44 2.04
CA ASN A 145 4.61 -6.15 1.35
C ASN A 145 3.89 -5.08 2.19
N ASN A 146 4.22 -3.81 1.93
CA ASN A 146 3.46 -2.66 2.41
C ASN A 146 3.24 -1.63 1.28
N ASP A 147 3.75 -0.42 1.37
CA ASP A 147 3.41 0.69 0.48
C ASP A 147 3.55 0.36 -1.00
N PRO A 148 2.57 0.72 -1.84
CA PRO A 148 2.78 0.76 -3.28
C PRO A 148 3.78 1.86 -3.63
N ASN A 149 4.71 1.57 -4.52
CA ASN A 149 5.80 2.44 -4.94
C ASN A 149 5.87 2.52 -6.46
N GLY A 150 6.46 3.57 -6.99
CA GLY A 150 6.82 3.65 -8.40
C GLY A 150 5.68 3.35 -9.37
N LEU A 151 4.43 3.63 -8.98
CA LEU A 151 3.26 3.36 -9.79
C LEU A 151 3.30 4.18 -11.08
N SER A 152 3.30 3.51 -12.23
CA SER A 152 3.42 4.16 -13.55
C SER A 152 2.84 3.31 -14.67
N CYS A 153 2.47 3.95 -15.79
CA CYS A 153 2.13 3.27 -17.04
C CYS A 153 3.19 3.59 -18.09
N ARG A 154 3.89 2.59 -18.58
CA ARG A 154 4.95 2.76 -19.57
C ARG A 154 4.77 1.77 -20.73
N ASN A 155 4.73 2.29 -21.96
CA ASN A 155 4.57 1.49 -23.18
C ASN A 155 3.35 0.54 -23.15
N GLY A 156 2.23 0.98 -22.54
CA GLY A 156 1.00 0.19 -22.40
C GLY A 156 1.10 -0.94 -21.36
N GLU A 157 2.08 -0.88 -20.48
CA GLU A 157 2.24 -1.79 -19.36
C GLU A 157 2.18 -1.00 -18.05
N TRP A 158 1.39 -1.47 -17.10
CA TRP A 158 1.30 -0.94 -15.76
C TRP A 158 2.41 -1.54 -14.92
N HIS A 159 3.20 -0.68 -14.28
CA HIS A 159 4.25 -1.04 -13.35
C HIS A 159 3.81 -0.69 -11.94
N MET A 160 3.84 -1.65 -11.04
CA MET A 160 3.66 -1.46 -9.60
C MET A 160 4.89 -2.01 -8.90
N PHE A 161 5.65 -1.11 -8.28
CA PHE A 161 6.64 -1.51 -7.29
C PHE A 161 5.97 -1.47 -5.91
N TYR A 162 6.57 -2.12 -4.95
CA TYR A 162 6.04 -2.14 -3.59
C TYR A 162 7.16 -2.37 -2.58
N GLN A 163 7.00 -1.85 -1.39
CA GLN A 163 7.86 -2.19 -0.27
C GLN A 163 7.79 -3.69 -0.03
N HIS A 164 8.92 -4.37 -0.04
CA HIS A 164 9.01 -5.82 0.02
C HIS A 164 10.06 -6.29 1.00
N ASN A 165 9.72 -7.27 1.84
CA ASN A 165 10.68 -8.08 2.56
C ASN A 165 10.63 -9.50 1.98
N PRO A 166 11.58 -9.91 1.12
CA PRO A 166 11.58 -11.23 0.48
C PRO A 166 11.98 -12.36 1.41
N PHE A 167 12.52 -12.05 2.60
CA PHE A 167 13.10 -13.00 3.52
C PHE A 167 12.43 -13.03 4.90
N GLY A 168 11.15 -12.69 4.94
CA GLY A 168 10.31 -12.74 6.15
C GLY A 168 8.90 -12.23 5.90
N ILE A 169 7.97 -12.52 6.81
CA ILE A 169 6.57 -12.09 6.74
C ILE A 169 6.26 -10.91 7.66
N THR A 170 7.29 -10.19 8.11
CA THR A 170 7.18 -9.01 8.98
C THR A 170 7.83 -7.80 8.33
N TRP A 171 7.39 -6.60 8.73
CA TRP A 171 7.99 -5.35 8.29
C TRP A 171 9.50 -5.30 8.61
N GLY A 172 10.27 -4.79 7.69
CA GLY A 172 11.73 -4.65 7.76
C GLY A 172 12.39 -5.12 6.48
N ASN A 173 13.71 -4.99 6.37
CA ASN A 173 14.50 -5.44 5.20
C ASN A 173 13.94 -4.92 3.86
N MET A 174 13.63 -3.63 3.80
CA MET A 174 12.86 -3.07 2.69
C MET A 174 13.63 -3.05 1.37
N HIS A 175 13.14 -3.88 0.45
CA HIS A 175 13.41 -3.87 -0.99
C HIS A 175 12.26 -3.18 -1.73
N TRP A 176 12.40 -3.01 -3.02
CA TRP A 176 11.28 -2.79 -3.94
C TRP A 176 11.02 -4.04 -4.76
N GLY A 177 9.95 -4.75 -4.44
CA GLY A 177 9.36 -5.75 -5.32
C GLY A 177 8.76 -5.07 -6.54
N HIS A 178 8.63 -5.79 -7.65
CA HIS A 178 8.10 -5.26 -8.90
C HIS A 178 7.10 -6.23 -9.52
N ALA A 179 5.93 -5.73 -9.85
CA ALA A 179 4.92 -6.45 -10.62
C ALA A 179 4.48 -5.62 -11.83
N VAL A 180 4.09 -6.30 -12.90
CA VAL A 180 3.60 -5.67 -14.13
C VAL A 180 2.25 -6.23 -14.54
N SER A 181 1.41 -5.38 -15.16
CA SER A 181 0.09 -5.75 -15.63
C SER A 181 -0.22 -5.10 -16.98
N LYS A 182 -1.07 -5.77 -17.79
CA LYS A 182 -1.64 -5.17 -19.01
C LYS A 182 -3.01 -4.55 -18.77
N ASP A 183 -3.63 -4.84 -17.61
CA ASP A 183 -5.03 -4.53 -17.35
C ASP A 183 -5.34 -4.07 -15.91
N LEU A 184 -4.31 -3.75 -15.08
CA LEU A 184 -4.47 -3.37 -13.67
C LEU A 184 -5.00 -4.48 -12.74
N VAL A 185 -5.36 -5.63 -13.27
CA VAL A 185 -6.03 -6.72 -12.56
C VAL A 185 -5.12 -7.94 -12.45
N HIS A 186 -4.58 -8.40 -13.57
CA HIS A 186 -3.67 -9.55 -13.64
C HIS A 186 -2.21 -9.08 -13.57
N TRP A 187 -1.57 -9.35 -12.45
CA TRP A 187 -0.20 -8.91 -12.16
C TRP A 187 0.81 -10.06 -12.26
N ASN A 188 1.90 -9.82 -12.97
CA ASN A 188 3.02 -10.74 -13.09
C ASN A 188 4.22 -10.23 -12.29
N ASP A 189 4.66 -11.01 -11.31
CA ASP A 189 5.84 -10.70 -10.49
C ASP A 189 7.11 -10.71 -11.34
N GLN A 190 7.95 -9.70 -11.14
CA GLN A 190 9.26 -9.54 -11.78
C GLN A 190 10.41 -9.74 -10.77
N GLY A 191 10.07 -9.90 -9.48
CA GLY A 191 10.99 -9.95 -8.34
C GLY A 191 11.47 -8.57 -7.89
N ASP A 192 12.44 -8.55 -6.99
CA ASP A 192 12.98 -7.30 -6.44
C ASP A 192 13.93 -6.63 -7.43
N VAL A 193 13.84 -5.30 -7.55
CA VAL A 193 14.64 -4.51 -8.51
C VAL A 193 15.63 -3.57 -7.84
N ILE A 194 15.36 -3.13 -6.61
CA ILE A 194 16.32 -2.41 -5.77
C ILE A 194 16.32 -3.01 -4.36
N ALA A 195 17.52 -3.29 -3.86
CA ALA A 195 17.77 -3.92 -2.58
C ALA A 195 18.53 -2.96 -1.64
N PRO A 196 18.52 -3.19 -0.32
CA PRO A 196 19.32 -2.44 0.65
C PRO A 196 20.80 -2.38 0.27
N ASP A 197 21.44 -1.24 0.53
CA ASP A 197 22.86 -1.02 0.33
C ASP A 197 23.44 -0.14 1.46
N ASP A 198 24.65 0.41 1.27
CA ASP A 198 25.31 1.26 2.26
C ASP A 198 24.53 2.54 2.59
N ALA A 199 23.62 2.95 1.72
CA ALA A 199 22.71 4.07 1.98
C ALA A 199 21.51 3.69 2.85
N GLY A 200 21.33 2.41 3.17
CA GLY A 200 20.27 1.87 4.04
C GLY A 200 19.19 1.09 3.30
N PRO A 201 18.11 0.73 4.00
CA PRO A 201 16.93 0.13 3.40
C PRO A 201 16.27 1.05 2.37
N MET A 202 15.59 0.45 1.37
CA MET A 202 14.92 1.17 0.29
C MET A 202 13.49 1.49 0.70
N PHE A 203 13.26 2.71 1.22
CA PHE A 203 11.94 3.20 1.60
C PHE A 203 11.15 3.71 0.39
N SER A 204 9.92 4.14 0.64
CA SER A 204 8.93 4.46 -0.39
C SER A 204 9.36 5.58 -1.33
N GLY A 205 8.69 5.64 -2.48
CA GLY A 205 8.92 6.61 -3.53
C GLY A 205 8.06 6.38 -4.77
N SER A 206 8.43 7.02 -5.87
CA SER A 206 7.64 7.06 -7.10
C SER A 206 8.45 6.78 -8.35
N ALA A 207 7.78 6.66 -9.50
CA ALA A 207 8.40 6.53 -10.80
C ALA A 207 7.83 7.55 -11.79
N VAL A 208 8.66 7.92 -12.78
CA VAL A 208 8.28 8.73 -13.94
C VAL A 208 9.02 8.24 -15.18
N THR A 209 8.44 8.52 -16.36
CA THR A 209 9.13 8.34 -17.64
C THR A 209 9.79 9.64 -18.07
N ASP A 210 11.11 9.66 -18.18
CA ASP A 210 11.86 10.81 -18.70
C ASP A 210 11.84 10.81 -20.25
N ALA A 211 10.73 11.25 -20.82
CA ALA A 211 10.51 11.23 -22.26
C ALA A 211 11.48 12.13 -23.05
N ALA A 212 12.00 13.16 -22.39
CA ALA A 212 12.89 14.16 -23.01
C ALA A 212 14.38 13.93 -22.72
N ASP A 213 14.73 12.89 -21.96
CA ASP A 213 16.08 12.60 -21.50
C ASP A 213 16.72 13.77 -20.71
N THR A 214 15.93 14.36 -19.83
CA THR A 214 16.39 15.48 -18.99
C THR A 214 17.47 15.06 -18.01
N ALA A 215 17.44 13.79 -17.57
CA ALA A 215 18.43 13.21 -16.66
C ALA A 215 19.69 12.68 -17.38
N GLY A 216 19.69 12.57 -18.72
CA GLY A 216 20.81 12.00 -19.47
C GLY A 216 20.99 10.49 -19.21
N PHE A 217 19.90 9.77 -18.90
CA PHE A 217 19.92 8.31 -18.75
C PHE A 217 19.50 7.57 -20.03
N GLY A 218 19.11 8.32 -21.06
CA GLY A 218 18.55 7.85 -22.31
C GLY A 218 17.06 8.16 -22.42
N LYS A 219 16.65 8.51 -23.64
CA LYS A 219 15.28 8.92 -23.96
C LYS A 219 14.25 7.85 -23.55
N GLY A 220 13.24 8.25 -22.78
CA GLY A 220 12.21 7.36 -22.28
C GLY A 220 12.67 6.46 -21.11
N ALA A 221 13.77 6.82 -20.45
CA ALA A 221 14.20 6.13 -19.25
C ALA A 221 13.07 6.11 -18.21
N HIS A 222 12.85 4.94 -17.62
CA HIS A 222 11.97 4.78 -16.44
C HIS A 222 12.78 5.11 -15.19
N VAL A 223 12.46 6.19 -14.53
CA VAL A 223 13.23 6.75 -13.41
C VAL A 223 12.47 6.54 -12.12
N LEU A 224 13.06 5.80 -11.19
CA LEU A 224 12.58 5.62 -9.82
C LEU A 224 13.23 6.67 -8.94
N VAL A 225 12.44 7.34 -8.11
CA VAL A 225 12.94 8.26 -7.08
C VAL A 225 12.44 7.73 -5.74
N TYR A 226 13.36 7.42 -4.83
CA TYR A 226 13.09 6.70 -3.59
C TYR A 226 13.89 7.24 -2.42
N THR A 227 13.49 6.90 -1.21
CA THR A 227 14.25 7.20 -0.01
C THR A 227 15.17 6.04 0.35
N ALA A 228 16.47 6.31 0.46
CA ALA A 228 17.39 5.41 1.15
C ALA A 228 17.42 5.78 2.64
N ALA A 229 16.97 4.85 3.48
CA ALA A 229 16.70 5.10 4.90
C ALA A 229 17.93 4.86 5.79
N GLY A 230 19.08 5.39 5.36
CA GLY A 230 20.27 5.48 6.19
C GLY A 230 20.18 6.59 7.25
N LYS A 231 21.31 7.00 7.77
CA LYS A 231 21.42 8.12 8.71
C LYS A 231 22.41 9.15 8.18
N PRO A 232 21.90 10.27 7.66
CA PRO A 232 20.49 10.69 7.48
C PRO A 232 19.79 9.99 6.30
N HIS A 233 18.45 10.09 6.22
CA HIS A 233 17.71 9.68 5.04
C HIS A 233 18.06 10.55 3.84
N THR A 234 18.27 9.94 2.66
CA THR A 234 18.55 10.66 1.41
C THR A 234 17.55 10.29 0.33
N GLN A 235 17.20 11.23 -0.57
CA GLN A 235 16.42 10.87 -1.75
C GLN A 235 17.38 10.45 -2.85
N ARG A 236 17.10 9.32 -3.48
CA ARG A 236 17.98 8.69 -4.47
C ARG A 236 17.23 8.34 -5.74
N VAL A 237 18.00 8.03 -6.78
CA VAL A 237 17.49 7.72 -8.11
C VAL A 237 18.01 6.36 -8.56
N ALA A 238 17.12 5.58 -9.18
CA ALA A 238 17.47 4.44 -10.02
C ALA A 238 16.78 4.58 -11.38
N TRP A 239 17.32 3.99 -12.42
CA TRP A 239 16.80 4.15 -13.76
C TRP A 239 16.93 2.88 -14.60
N SER A 240 16.08 2.76 -15.62
CA SER A 240 16.04 1.63 -16.54
C SER A 240 15.58 2.07 -17.93
N LEU A 241 16.17 1.51 -18.98
CA LEU A 241 15.67 1.68 -20.35
C LEU A 241 14.66 0.60 -20.77
N ASP A 242 14.75 -0.57 -20.17
CA ASP A 242 13.90 -1.73 -20.50
C ASP A 242 12.71 -1.91 -19.53
N GLY A 243 12.68 -1.17 -18.40
CA GLY A 243 11.66 -1.30 -17.38
C GLY A 243 11.77 -2.60 -16.56
N ARG A 244 12.90 -3.28 -16.60
CA ARG A 244 13.17 -4.54 -15.90
C ARG A 244 14.45 -4.50 -15.07
N ASN A 245 15.54 -4.02 -15.67
CA ASN A 245 16.84 -3.92 -15.03
C ASN A 245 17.12 -2.47 -14.63
N TYR A 246 17.30 -2.23 -13.33
CA TYR A 246 17.48 -0.90 -12.78
C TYR A 246 18.90 -0.68 -12.26
N ALA A 247 19.53 0.41 -12.69
CA ALA A 247 20.82 0.86 -12.21
C ALA A 247 20.61 2.00 -11.20
N LYS A 248 21.26 1.93 -10.05
CA LYS A 248 21.23 3.00 -9.05
C LYS A 248 22.19 4.14 -9.44
N TRP A 249 21.70 5.39 -9.40
CA TRP A 249 22.54 6.57 -9.50
C TRP A 249 23.40 6.68 -8.23
N PRO A 250 24.74 6.86 -8.33
CA PRO A 250 25.63 6.73 -7.19
C PRO A 250 25.52 7.88 -6.17
N HIS A 251 24.92 9.00 -6.54
CA HIS A 251 24.81 10.19 -5.70
C HIS A 251 23.41 10.34 -5.12
N ALA A 252 23.28 11.05 -4.00
CA ALA A 252 22.00 11.51 -3.53
C ALA A 252 21.44 12.61 -4.45
N ALA A 253 20.18 12.53 -4.80
CA ALA A 253 19.47 13.59 -5.51
C ALA A 253 19.07 14.73 -4.55
N VAL A 254 18.71 14.37 -3.32
CA VAL A 254 18.54 15.31 -2.20
C VAL A 254 19.30 14.76 -1.01
N GLU A 255 20.26 15.54 -0.54
CA GLU A 255 21.03 15.22 0.65
C GLU A 255 20.17 15.22 1.90
N GLY A 256 20.48 14.29 2.79
CA GLY A 256 19.75 14.12 4.05
C GLY A 256 19.96 15.31 4.99
N ARG A 257 18.88 15.77 5.55
CA ARG A 257 18.88 16.57 6.77
C ARG A 257 18.69 15.64 7.97
N ALA A 258 18.92 16.11 9.17
CA ALA A 258 18.97 15.29 10.39
C ALA A 258 17.71 14.44 10.63
N ASP A 259 16.63 14.70 9.93
CA ASP A 259 15.32 14.11 10.16
C ASP A 259 14.81 13.36 8.96
N ALA A 260 14.16 12.29 9.24
CA ALA A 260 13.56 11.25 8.43
C ALA A 260 12.65 11.74 7.27
N ASN A 261 13.15 12.65 6.41
CA ASN A 261 12.47 13.06 5.18
C ASN A 261 12.38 11.87 4.24
N ARG A 262 11.17 11.54 3.77
CA ARG A 262 10.89 10.32 3.02
C ARG A 262 9.74 10.42 2.06
N ASP A 263 9.60 9.39 1.23
CA ASP A 263 8.47 9.11 0.37
C ASP A 263 8.30 10.15 -0.76
N PRO A 264 9.31 10.30 -1.64
CA PRO A 264 9.24 11.29 -2.71
C PRO A 264 8.21 10.91 -3.77
N LYS A 265 7.32 11.86 -4.13
CA LYS A 265 6.44 11.75 -5.28
C LYS A 265 6.85 12.78 -6.32
N VAL A 266 7.21 12.30 -7.51
CA VAL A 266 7.68 13.11 -8.63
C VAL A 266 6.62 13.20 -9.72
N GLY A 267 6.52 14.37 -10.37
CA GLY A 267 5.69 14.60 -11.54
C GLY A 267 6.25 15.74 -12.41
N TRP A 268 5.91 15.72 -13.70
CA TRP A 268 6.27 16.79 -14.62
C TRP A 268 5.28 17.96 -14.55
N TYR A 269 5.76 19.17 -14.29
CA TYR A 269 4.95 20.38 -14.35
C TYR A 269 5.13 21.06 -15.70
N ALA A 270 4.21 20.81 -16.62
CA ALA A 270 4.33 21.23 -18.01
C ALA A 270 4.41 22.76 -18.21
N PRO A 271 3.62 23.61 -17.49
CA PRO A 271 3.71 25.07 -17.65
C PRO A 271 5.08 25.63 -17.31
N GLY A 272 5.74 25.10 -16.28
CA GLY A 272 7.09 25.52 -15.84
C GLY A 272 8.23 24.76 -16.52
N LYS A 273 7.94 23.75 -17.30
CA LYS A 273 8.92 22.86 -17.94
C LYS A 273 9.99 22.38 -16.95
N HIS A 274 9.51 21.82 -15.82
CA HIS A 274 10.37 21.26 -14.78
C HIS A 274 9.68 20.09 -14.06
N TRP A 275 10.49 19.28 -13.39
CA TRP A 275 10.02 18.25 -12.48
C TRP A 275 9.68 18.88 -11.13
N THR A 276 8.61 18.41 -10.53
CA THR A 276 8.20 18.73 -9.17
C THR A 276 8.29 17.48 -8.33
N MET A 277 8.78 17.59 -7.11
CA MET A 277 8.80 16.50 -6.14
C MET A 277 8.23 16.98 -4.80
N VAL A 278 7.32 16.21 -4.24
CA VAL A 278 6.84 16.39 -2.87
C VAL A 278 7.45 15.32 -1.97
N VAL A 279 7.91 15.70 -0.78
CA VAL A 279 8.59 14.82 0.18
C VAL A 279 8.05 15.11 1.58
N TYR A 280 7.62 14.07 2.30
CA TYR A 280 7.24 14.19 3.71
C TYR A 280 8.47 14.34 4.61
N GLY A 281 8.33 15.11 5.70
CA GLY A 281 9.37 15.23 6.72
C GLY A 281 9.24 16.47 7.57
N GLU A 282 10.28 16.81 8.32
CA GLU A 282 10.34 18.06 9.06
C GLU A 282 10.52 19.23 8.09
N VAL A 283 9.55 20.13 8.07
CA VAL A 283 9.54 21.32 7.20
C VAL A 283 10.03 22.56 7.95
N GLU A 284 9.75 22.63 9.25
CA GLU A 284 10.24 23.60 10.23
C GLU A 284 10.56 22.86 11.54
N LYS A 285 11.35 23.44 12.43
CA LYS A 285 11.77 22.82 13.70
C LYS A 285 10.57 22.21 14.43
N LYS A 286 10.60 20.89 14.62
CA LYS A 286 9.54 20.08 15.26
C LYS A 286 8.17 20.14 14.57
N ARG A 287 8.10 20.56 13.30
CA ARG A 287 6.87 20.56 12.51
C ARG A 287 7.05 19.71 11.26
N HIS A 288 6.22 18.72 11.12
CA HIS A 288 6.17 17.85 9.97
C HIS A 288 5.17 18.37 8.94
N GLY A 289 5.41 18.03 7.71
CA GLY A 289 4.58 18.41 6.57
C GLY A 289 5.20 17.91 5.28
N VAL A 290 4.91 18.58 4.18
CA VAL A 290 5.36 18.20 2.85
C VAL A 290 6.22 19.31 2.27
N SER A 291 7.48 19.02 1.98
CA SER A 291 8.39 19.91 1.24
C SER A 291 8.17 19.75 -0.25
N ILE A 292 8.20 20.86 -1.00
CA ILE A 292 8.09 20.88 -2.46
C ILE A 292 9.45 21.28 -3.04
N PHE A 293 9.94 20.46 -3.97
CA PHE A 293 11.19 20.65 -4.68
C PHE A 293 10.92 20.77 -6.18
N VAL A 294 11.82 21.44 -6.89
CA VAL A 294 11.82 21.55 -8.35
C VAL A 294 13.19 21.15 -8.93
N SER A 295 13.18 20.55 -10.12
CA SER A 295 14.37 20.07 -10.81
C SER A 295 14.24 20.23 -12.32
N LYS A 296 15.39 20.38 -13.01
CA LYS A 296 15.46 20.31 -14.48
C LYS A 296 15.97 18.97 -15.00
N ASP A 297 16.57 18.15 -14.12
CA ASP A 297 17.37 16.97 -14.49
C ASP A 297 17.09 15.72 -13.63
N LEU A 298 16.10 15.73 -12.74
CA LEU A 298 15.80 14.64 -11.80
C LEU A 298 16.94 14.28 -10.83
N LYS A 299 18.13 14.82 -10.99
CA LYS A 299 19.34 14.51 -10.22
C LYS A 299 19.69 15.58 -9.20
N THR A 300 19.33 16.83 -9.49
CA THR A 300 19.55 17.99 -8.61
C THR A 300 18.24 18.71 -8.34
N TRP A 301 17.98 19.01 -7.07
CA TRP A 301 16.69 19.54 -6.63
C TRP A 301 16.86 20.78 -5.77
N GLU A 302 16.10 21.82 -6.10
CA GLU A 302 15.95 23.05 -5.31
C GLU A 302 14.69 22.97 -4.47
N LYS A 303 14.75 23.23 -3.15
CA LYS A 303 13.56 23.37 -2.33
C LYS A 303 12.85 24.68 -2.68
N ALA A 304 11.61 24.54 -3.21
CA ALA A 304 10.81 25.66 -3.62
C ALA A 304 9.94 26.23 -2.50
N SER A 305 9.24 25.35 -1.78
CA SER A 305 8.31 25.71 -0.71
C SER A 305 8.03 24.53 0.22
N HIS A 306 7.06 24.67 1.09
CA HIS A 306 6.50 23.58 1.88
C HIS A 306 5.04 23.82 2.27
N VAL A 307 4.33 22.73 2.53
CA VAL A 307 3.00 22.71 3.14
C VAL A 307 3.16 22.16 4.55
N LYS A 308 2.67 22.90 5.55
CA LYS A 308 2.80 22.52 6.96
C LYS A 308 1.42 22.35 7.59
N GLY A 309 1.31 21.42 8.54
CA GLY A 309 0.22 21.36 9.47
C GLY A 309 0.19 22.59 10.40
N ASP A 310 -0.95 22.86 11.01
CA ASP A 310 -1.01 23.86 12.05
C ASP A 310 -0.35 23.36 13.35
N LEU A 311 -0.19 24.28 14.31
CA LEU A 311 0.46 24.04 15.60
C LEU A 311 -0.22 22.96 16.46
N PHE A 312 -1.48 22.62 16.17
CA PHE A 312 -2.30 21.75 17.01
C PHE A 312 -2.33 20.29 16.55
N ASP A 313 -1.71 19.97 15.40
CA ASP A 313 -1.78 18.63 14.80
C ASP A 313 -0.68 17.67 15.28
N GLU A 314 0.11 18.03 16.29
CA GLU A 314 1.22 17.19 16.79
C GLU A 314 2.11 16.63 15.66
N GLY A 315 2.24 17.37 14.55
CA GLY A 315 3.04 16.94 13.39
C GLY A 315 2.45 15.81 12.54
N LYS A 316 1.15 15.53 12.64
CA LYS A 316 0.49 14.43 11.90
C LYS A 316 -0.36 14.87 10.69
N TYR A 317 -0.41 16.14 10.36
CA TYR A 317 -1.12 16.61 9.17
C TYR A 317 -0.37 16.20 7.91
N LEU A 318 -1.08 15.56 6.96
CA LEU A 318 -0.50 14.99 5.72
C LEU A 318 0.72 14.11 6.02
N TYR A 319 0.52 13.10 6.86
CA TYR A 319 1.58 12.26 7.40
C TYR A 319 1.98 11.15 6.42
N GLU A 320 3.26 11.08 6.01
CA GLU A 320 3.89 10.08 5.14
C GLU A 320 3.30 9.95 3.73
N CYS A 321 4.04 9.35 2.82
CA CYS A 321 3.67 8.98 1.46
C CYS A 321 2.81 10.03 0.75
N PRO A 322 3.28 11.28 0.60
CA PRO A 322 2.51 12.30 -0.10
C PRO A 322 2.32 11.89 -1.56
N ASP A 323 1.11 12.15 -2.09
CA ASP A 323 0.86 12.07 -3.53
C ASP A 323 0.33 13.42 -4.02
N PHE A 324 0.78 13.86 -5.20
CA PHE A 324 0.50 15.21 -5.68
C PHE A 324 0.19 15.22 -7.17
N PHE A 325 -1.02 15.62 -7.53
CA PHE A 325 -1.51 15.53 -8.90
C PHE A 325 -2.62 16.54 -9.18
N GLU A 326 -2.78 16.86 -10.46
CA GLU A 326 -3.86 17.70 -10.98
C GLU A 326 -5.03 16.83 -11.47
N LEU A 327 -6.25 17.31 -11.27
CA LEU A 327 -7.49 16.73 -11.78
C LEU A 327 -8.42 17.80 -12.34
N PRO A 328 -9.12 17.51 -13.46
CA PRO A 328 -10.25 18.30 -13.90
C PRO A 328 -11.40 18.16 -12.91
N ILE A 329 -12.23 19.23 -12.80
CA ILE A 329 -13.48 19.16 -12.03
C ILE A 329 -14.56 18.61 -12.95
N GLU A 330 -15.13 17.46 -12.59
CA GLU A 330 -16.17 16.80 -13.38
C GLU A 330 -17.37 17.71 -13.64
N GLY A 331 -17.71 17.91 -14.92
CA GLY A 331 -18.82 18.75 -15.35
C GLY A 331 -18.59 20.26 -15.26
N GLU A 332 -17.42 20.71 -14.86
CA GLU A 332 -17.06 22.13 -14.76
C GLU A 332 -15.81 22.45 -15.58
N LYS A 333 -15.58 23.74 -15.84
CA LYS A 333 -14.31 24.21 -16.42
C LYS A 333 -13.25 24.34 -15.33
N GLY A 334 -12.02 23.97 -15.65
CA GLY A 334 -10.86 24.15 -14.79
C GLY A 334 -10.43 22.89 -14.07
N THR A 335 -9.31 23.01 -13.39
CA THR A 335 -8.61 21.93 -12.68
C THR A 335 -8.30 22.36 -11.26
N ARG A 336 -8.01 21.41 -10.39
CA ARG A 336 -7.39 21.64 -9.08
C ARG A 336 -6.31 20.61 -8.82
N TRP A 337 -5.34 21.02 -8.04
CA TRP A 337 -4.32 20.13 -7.50
C TRP A 337 -4.81 19.47 -6.22
N VAL A 338 -4.45 18.22 -6.07
CA VAL A 338 -4.77 17.40 -4.90
C VAL A 338 -3.48 16.94 -4.27
N LEU A 339 -3.33 17.17 -2.98
CA LEU A 339 -2.24 16.65 -2.16
C LEU A 339 -2.82 15.64 -1.17
N THR A 340 -2.42 14.37 -1.27
CA THR A 340 -2.85 13.31 -0.36
C THR A 340 -1.71 12.85 0.54
N ALA A 341 -2.02 12.05 1.57
CA ALA A 341 -1.06 11.46 2.48
C ALA A 341 -1.46 10.04 2.90
N ALA A 342 -0.51 9.29 3.44
CA ALA A 342 -0.73 7.91 3.87
C ALA A 342 -1.81 7.78 4.94
N ASN A 343 -1.89 8.72 5.85
CA ASN A 343 -2.86 8.75 6.96
C ASN A 343 -4.30 9.10 6.54
N ARG A 344 -4.67 8.86 5.28
CA ARG A 344 -5.97 9.14 4.67
C ARG A 344 -6.34 10.61 4.47
N GLN A 345 -5.54 11.56 4.90
CA GLN A 345 -5.82 12.98 4.72
C GLN A 345 -5.55 13.45 3.31
N TYR A 346 -6.30 14.45 2.84
CA TYR A 346 -6.01 15.16 1.61
C TYR A 346 -6.46 16.62 1.65
N ALA A 347 -5.85 17.42 0.80
CA ALA A 347 -6.18 18.81 0.54
C ALA A 347 -6.40 19.02 -0.96
N ILE A 348 -7.25 19.99 -1.31
CA ILE A 348 -7.50 20.43 -2.68
C ILE A 348 -7.13 21.90 -2.76
N GLY A 349 -6.47 22.33 -3.85
CA GLY A 349 -6.04 23.73 -4.00
C GLY A 349 -5.49 24.05 -5.38
N THR A 350 -4.70 25.11 -5.44
CA THR A 350 -3.99 25.54 -6.64
C THR A 350 -2.48 25.37 -6.49
N PHE A 351 -1.80 25.19 -7.61
CA PHE A 351 -0.33 25.07 -7.67
C PHE A 351 0.22 25.92 -8.82
N ASP A 352 1.20 26.75 -8.54
CA ASP A 352 1.83 27.65 -9.49
C ASP A 352 3.15 27.12 -10.10
N GLY A 353 3.49 25.88 -9.78
CA GLY A 353 4.75 25.22 -10.14
C GLY A 353 5.80 25.25 -9.02
N ARG A 354 5.61 26.01 -7.96
CA ARG A 354 6.53 26.13 -6.82
C ARG A 354 5.80 26.07 -5.47
N THR A 355 4.58 26.57 -5.40
CA THR A 355 3.81 26.69 -4.15
C THR A 355 2.42 26.10 -4.32
N PHE A 356 2.04 25.21 -3.43
CA PHE A 356 0.68 24.70 -3.30
C PHE A 356 -0.08 25.52 -2.28
N THR A 357 -1.23 26.08 -2.70
CA THR A 357 -2.13 26.85 -1.85
C THR A 357 -3.41 26.06 -1.65
N PRO A 358 -3.64 25.44 -0.48
CA PRO A 358 -4.86 24.69 -0.22
C PRO A 358 -6.07 25.63 -0.13
N GLU A 359 -7.19 25.22 -0.75
CA GLU A 359 -8.51 25.84 -0.68
C GLU A 359 -9.43 25.06 0.27
N VAL A 360 -9.29 23.74 0.28
CA VAL A 360 -10.02 22.81 1.15
C VAL A 360 -9.03 21.81 1.76
N GLU A 361 -9.07 21.67 3.06
CA GLU A 361 -8.13 20.85 3.81
C GLU A 361 -8.81 19.81 4.71
N ARG A 362 -8.01 18.84 5.22
CA ARG A 362 -8.41 17.86 6.24
C ARG A 362 -9.54 16.93 5.83
N LEU A 363 -9.69 16.73 4.54
CA LEU A 363 -10.63 15.77 4.00
C LEU A 363 -10.10 14.34 4.19
N ALA A 364 -11.01 13.36 4.28
CA ALA A 364 -10.65 11.96 4.45
C ALA A 364 -10.87 11.17 3.15
N GLN A 365 -9.86 10.38 2.77
CA GLN A 365 -9.89 9.54 1.57
C GLN A 365 -10.83 8.34 1.70
N TRP A 366 -10.97 7.78 2.89
CA TRP A 366 -11.83 6.63 3.20
C TRP A 366 -12.39 6.72 4.61
N ARG A 367 -13.44 5.96 4.85
CA ARG A 367 -14.04 5.80 6.18
C ARG A 367 -13.52 4.52 6.81
N SER A 368 -13.24 4.55 8.10
CA SER A 368 -12.68 3.41 8.82
C SER A 368 -13.48 3.10 10.08
N PRO A 369 -14.06 1.91 10.17
CA PRO A 369 -14.70 1.46 11.40
C PRO A 369 -13.67 1.30 12.51
N GLY A 370 -13.88 1.94 13.67
CA GLY A 370 -13.07 1.72 14.86
C GLY A 370 -11.72 2.44 14.94
N ASN A 371 -11.52 3.53 14.19
CA ASN A 371 -10.29 4.36 14.23
C ASN A 371 -8.97 3.63 13.86
N VAL A 372 -9.03 2.52 13.18
CA VAL A 372 -7.87 1.87 12.58
C VAL A 372 -7.70 2.32 11.12
N ASN A 373 -6.50 2.33 10.59
CA ASN A 373 -6.26 2.53 9.16
C ASN A 373 -6.19 1.15 8.49
N PRO A 374 -7.28 0.65 7.89
CA PRO A 374 -7.30 -0.66 7.25
C PRO A 374 -6.53 -0.68 5.94
N VAL A 375 -6.35 0.49 5.32
CA VAL A 375 -5.46 0.74 4.18
C VAL A 375 -4.58 1.96 4.47
N TYR A 376 -3.42 2.04 3.83
CA TYR A 376 -2.43 3.07 4.09
C TYR A 376 -1.61 3.40 2.83
N ALA A 377 -0.84 4.50 2.85
CA ALA A 377 0.14 4.85 1.81
C ALA A 377 -0.41 4.83 0.37
N ALA A 378 -1.66 5.30 0.18
CA ALA A 378 -2.28 5.33 -1.14
C ALA A 378 -1.50 6.22 -2.11
N GLN A 379 -1.19 5.69 -3.30
CA GLN A 379 -0.43 6.37 -4.36
C GLN A 379 -1.14 6.24 -5.71
N THR A 380 -0.91 7.20 -6.61
CA THR A 380 -1.46 7.17 -7.97
C THR A 380 -0.40 6.81 -9.02
N PHE A 381 -0.86 6.19 -10.10
CA PHE A 381 -0.02 5.90 -11.26
C PHE A 381 0.36 7.18 -12.00
N ALA A 382 1.64 7.30 -12.37
CA ALA A 382 2.14 8.30 -13.29
C ALA A 382 1.98 7.85 -14.75
N ASP A 383 2.05 8.79 -15.67
CA ASP A 383 2.13 8.56 -17.12
C ASP A 383 0.95 7.74 -17.71
N VAL A 384 -0.23 7.86 -17.11
CA VAL A 384 -1.44 7.15 -17.58
C VAL A 384 -1.92 7.80 -18.89
N PRO A 385 -1.97 7.03 -20.02
CA PRO A 385 -2.10 7.62 -21.35
C PRO A 385 -3.48 8.24 -21.64
N ASP A 386 -4.54 7.77 -20.98
CA ASP A 386 -5.90 8.27 -21.15
C ASP A 386 -6.28 9.38 -20.16
N GLY A 387 -5.32 9.88 -19.40
CA GLY A 387 -5.52 10.96 -18.43
C GLY A 387 -6.28 10.57 -17.17
N ARG A 388 -6.70 9.32 -17.02
CA ARG A 388 -7.28 8.83 -15.77
C ARG A 388 -6.28 8.94 -14.61
N ARG A 389 -6.78 9.11 -13.42
CA ARG A 389 -5.97 9.07 -12.20
C ARG A 389 -6.33 7.80 -11.42
N ILE A 390 -5.44 6.81 -11.50
CA ILE A 390 -5.64 5.51 -10.87
C ILE A 390 -4.83 5.43 -9.58
N GLN A 391 -5.47 5.01 -8.50
CA GLN A 391 -4.88 4.90 -7.15
C GLN A 391 -4.91 3.45 -6.66
N VAL A 392 -3.87 3.04 -5.93
CA VAL A 392 -3.77 1.80 -5.17
C VAL A 392 -3.23 2.14 -3.78
N ALA A 393 -3.63 1.40 -2.75
CA ALA A 393 -3.17 1.56 -1.37
C ALA A 393 -2.65 0.24 -0.81
N TRP A 394 -1.73 0.28 0.15
CA TRP A 394 -1.39 -0.87 0.98
C TRP A 394 -2.62 -1.31 1.79
N SER A 395 -2.98 -2.56 1.70
CA SER A 395 -4.14 -3.17 2.36
C SER A 395 -3.68 -4.18 3.41
N HIS A 396 -4.18 -4.05 4.63
CA HIS A 396 -3.70 -4.78 5.80
C HIS A 396 -4.31 -6.19 5.92
N PHE A 397 -4.08 -7.03 4.92
CA PHE A 397 -4.44 -8.45 4.94
C PHE A 397 -3.49 -9.23 5.86
N ASP A 398 -3.64 -9.12 7.18
CA ASP A 398 -2.71 -9.80 8.10
C ASP A 398 -2.98 -11.30 8.19
N THR A 399 -2.18 -12.10 7.48
CA THR A 399 -2.27 -13.56 7.46
C THR A 399 -1.87 -14.21 8.78
N ARG A 400 -1.18 -13.51 9.68
CA ARG A 400 -0.76 -14.02 11.00
C ARG A 400 -1.90 -13.98 12.02
N ALA A 401 -2.87 -13.08 11.86
CA ALA A 401 -3.96 -12.85 12.81
C ALA A 401 -4.81 -14.10 13.10
N GLY A 402 -4.77 -15.11 12.23
CA GLY A 402 -5.47 -16.38 12.38
C GLY A 402 -4.58 -17.55 12.84
N GLY A 403 -3.37 -17.30 13.36
CA GLY A 403 -2.43 -18.38 13.72
C GLY A 403 -1.82 -19.09 12.51
N ARG A 404 -1.71 -18.43 11.39
CA ARG A 404 -1.29 -18.97 10.10
C ARG A 404 0.24 -19.03 9.98
N ALA A 405 0.87 -19.89 10.78
CA ALA A 405 2.32 -20.05 10.78
C ALA A 405 2.91 -20.55 9.45
N ASP A 406 2.07 -21.13 8.60
CA ASP A 406 2.40 -21.64 7.26
C ASP A 406 2.18 -20.60 6.13
N ALA A 407 1.81 -19.37 6.44
CA ALA A 407 1.63 -18.33 5.44
C ALA A 407 2.95 -18.04 4.70
N MET A 408 2.90 -18.03 3.38
CA MET A 408 4.06 -17.72 2.53
C MET A 408 4.15 -16.22 2.19
N PHE A 409 3.13 -15.45 2.50
CA PHE A 409 3.06 -14.00 2.25
C PHE A 409 2.34 -13.31 3.41
N ASN A 410 2.48 -12.00 3.47
CA ASN A 410 1.70 -11.16 4.38
C ASN A 410 1.42 -9.80 3.77
N GLN A 411 0.20 -9.29 3.93
CA GLN A 411 -0.31 -8.04 3.39
C GLN A 411 -0.64 -8.11 1.88
N GLY A 412 -1.15 -7.01 1.32
CA GLY A 412 -1.51 -6.90 -0.09
C GLY A 412 -1.87 -5.47 -0.47
N MET A 413 -2.49 -5.31 -1.65
CA MET A 413 -2.95 -4.02 -2.15
C MET A 413 -4.47 -3.97 -2.19
N SER A 414 -5.05 -2.77 -2.05
CA SER A 414 -6.46 -2.49 -2.34
C SER A 414 -6.78 -2.74 -3.80
N LEU A 415 -8.05 -2.78 -4.14
CA LEU A 415 -8.46 -2.70 -5.53
C LEU A 415 -7.96 -1.39 -6.16
N PRO A 416 -7.58 -1.41 -7.44
CA PRO A 416 -7.27 -0.18 -8.16
C PRO A 416 -8.54 0.68 -8.32
N MET A 417 -8.40 1.98 -8.05
CA MET A 417 -9.49 2.95 -8.02
C MET A 417 -9.23 4.11 -8.96
N GLU A 418 -10.20 4.46 -9.78
CA GLU A 418 -10.19 5.71 -10.55
C GLU A 418 -10.65 6.87 -9.67
N LEU A 419 -9.85 7.93 -9.62
CA LEU A 419 -10.13 9.15 -8.89
C LEU A 419 -10.73 10.21 -9.81
N LYS A 420 -11.76 10.89 -9.32
CA LYS A 420 -12.39 12.04 -9.98
C LYS A 420 -12.59 13.16 -8.98
N LEU A 421 -12.44 14.39 -9.44
CA LEU A 421 -12.74 15.57 -8.62
C LEU A 421 -14.16 16.04 -8.94
N VAL A 422 -15.04 15.96 -7.96
CA VAL A 422 -16.47 16.26 -8.13
C VAL A 422 -16.93 17.34 -7.17
N ARG A 423 -17.98 18.08 -7.54
CA ARG A 423 -18.65 19.03 -6.64
C ARG A 423 -19.79 18.33 -5.90
N ALA A 424 -19.60 18.16 -4.60
CA ALA A 424 -20.62 17.70 -3.67
C ALA A 424 -21.35 18.90 -3.02
N ALA A 425 -22.38 18.63 -2.22
CA ALA A 425 -23.14 19.67 -1.53
C ALA A 425 -22.31 20.56 -0.58
N ASP A 426 -21.25 20.00 -0.03
CA ASP A 426 -20.33 20.62 0.94
C ASP A 426 -18.99 21.07 0.30
N GLY A 427 -18.90 21.15 -1.03
CA GLY A 427 -17.74 21.61 -1.77
C GLY A 427 -17.07 20.54 -2.64
N LEU A 428 -15.83 20.80 -3.07
CA LEU A 428 -15.07 19.83 -3.89
C LEU A 428 -14.69 18.60 -3.07
N ARG A 429 -14.85 17.42 -3.67
CA ARG A 429 -14.52 16.11 -3.10
C ARG A 429 -13.80 15.21 -4.10
N LEU A 430 -12.92 14.36 -3.60
CA LEU A 430 -12.26 13.33 -4.38
C LEU A 430 -13.14 12.06 -4.35
N ALA A 431 -13.79 11.77 -5.47
CA ALA A 431 -14.58 10.56 -5.66
C ALA A 431 -13.68 9.39 -6.10
N ARG A 432 -14.04 8.17 -5.70
CA ARG A 432 -13.30 6.91 -5.96
C ARG A 432 -14.23 5.88 -6.54
N PHE A 433 -13.85 5.36 -7.68
CA PHE A 433 -14.58 4.30 -8.36
C PHE A 433 -13.66 3.10 -8.58
N PRO A 434 -14.08 1.87 -8.30
CA PRO A 434 -13.33 0.69 -8.75
C PRO A 434 -13.11 0.79 -10.25
N VAL A 435 -11.89 0.50 -10.73
CA VAL A 435 -11.60 0.60 -12.17
C VAL A 435 -12.48 -0.34 -12.98
N LYS A 436 -12.83 0.07 -14.20
CA LYS A 436 -13.70 -0.72 -15.10
C LYS A 436 -13.08 -2.07 -15.48
N GLU A 437 -11.77 -2.17 -15.45
CA GLU A 437 -11.02 -3.39 -15.77
C GLU A 437 -11.38 -4.58 -14.88
N LEU A 438 -11.84 -4.31 -13.63
CA LEU A 438 -12.34 -5.36 -12.71
C LEU A 438 -13.57 -6.10 -13.27
N GLU A 439 -14.31 -5.51 -14.21
CA GLU A 439 -15.47 -6.16 -14.83
C GLU A 439 -15.09 -7.39 -15.67
N SER A 440 -13.84 -7.49 -16.10
CA SER A 440 -13.29 -8.68 -16.78
C SER A 440 -13.31 -9.93 -15.91
N LEU A 441 -13.35 -9.75 -14.60
CA LEU A 441 -13.46 -10.85 -13.63
C LEU A 441 -14.88 -11.39 -13.51
N ARG A 442 -15.92 -10.70 -14.00
CA ARG A 442 -17.31 -11.14 -13.90
C ARG A 442 -17.52 -12.45 -14.68
N ALA A 443 -18.02 -13.47 -13.99
CA ALA A 443 -18.32 -14.78 -14.56
C ALA A 443 -19.82 -14.89 -14.88
N GLY A 444 -20.18 -14.54 -16.11
CA GLY A 444 -21.55 -14.61 -16.61
C GLY A 444 -22.42 -13.41 -16.24
N ALA A 445 -23.73 -13.55 -16.47
CA ALA A 445 -24.71 -12.51 -16.17
C ALA A 445 -24.94 -12.36 -14.66
N PRO A 446 -25.33 -11.16 -14.19
CA PRO A 446 -25.66 -10.96 -12.79
C PRO A 446 -26.94 -11.70 -12.38
N THR A 447 -27.00 -12.06 -11.11
CA THR A 447 -28.21 -12.61 -10.47
C THR A 447 -28.71 -11.66 -9.38
N PRO A 448 -29.99 -11.74 -8.96
CA PRO A 448 -30.40 -11.18 -7.69
C PRO A 448 -29.58 -11.78 -6.54
N LEU A 449 -29.46 -11.04 -5.40
CA LEU A 449 -28.67 -11.52 -4.25
C LEU A 449 -29.16 -12.90 -3.76
N ALA A 450 -30.48 -13.11 -3.70
CA ALA A 450 -31.05 -14.38 -3.27
C ALA A 450 -30.67 -15.58 -4.17
N GLY A 451 -30.37 -15.33 -5.44
CA GLY A 451 -29.92 -16.35 -6.40
C GLY A 451 -28.41 -16.53 -6.45
N PHE A 452 -27.66 -15.72 -5.72
CA PHE A 452 -26.19 -15.80 -5.74
C PHE A 452 -25.68 -17.05 -5.03
N ASN A 453 -24.69 -17.70 -5.62
CA ASN A 453 -23.94 -18.81 -5.04
C ASN A 453 -22.49 -18.79 -5.54
N GLY A 454 -21.57 -18.29 -4.73
CA GLY A 454 -20.16 -18.16 -5.09
C GLY A 454 -19.25 -17.75 -3.95
N GLU A 455 -17.94 -17.90 -4.14
CA GLU A 455 -16.92 -17.50 -3.18
C GLU A 455 -16.52 -16.04 -3.35
N LEU A 456 -16.25 -15.65 -4.59
CA LEU A 456 -15.78 -14.32 -4.96
C LEU A 456 -16.94 -13.56 -5.57
N ALA A 457 -17.16 -12.33 -5.14
CA ALA A 457 -18.34 -11.59 -5.57
C ALA A 457 -18.12 -10.10 -5.76
N GLU A 458 -18.86 -9.57 -6.73
CA GLU A 458 -19.19 -8.17 -6.83
C GLU A 458 -20.70 -8.00 -6.66
N VAL A 459 -21.13 -7.07 -5.83
CA VAL A 459 -22.54 -6.75 -5.58
C VAL A 459 -22.78 -5.28 -5.85
N GLU A 460 -23.78 -4.97 -6.65
CA GLU A 460 -24.36 -3.63 -6.72
C GLU A 460 -25.76 -3.68 -6.11
N PHE A 461 -25.99 -2.81 -5.14
CA PHE A 461 -27.26 -2.66 -4.46
C PHE A 461 -27.65 -1.20 -4.36
N SER A 462 -28.89 -0.87 -4.67
CA SER A 462 -29.38 0.48 -4.37
C SER A 462 -30.87 0.49 -4.01
N CYS A 463 -31.24 1.43 -3.15
CA CYS A 463 -32.64 1.67 -2.77
C CYS A 463 -32.82 3.11 -2.27
N GLU A 464 -34.05 3.51 -2.10
CA GLU A 464 -34.47 4.73 -1.41
C GLU A 464 -34.98 4.36 -0.02
N PRO A 465 -34.16 4.44 1.05
CA PRO A 465 -34.59 4.11 2.39
C PRO A 465 -35.53 5.23 2.91
N VAL A 466 -36.59 4.83 3.62
CA VAL A 466 -37.43 5.83 4.35
C VAL A 466 -36.76 6.18 5.69
N ALA A 467 -37.21 7.26 6.33
CA ALA A 467 -36.50 7.92 7.42
C ALA A 467 -36.19 7.04 8.66
N ASP A 468 -36.98 6.00 8.92
CA ASP A 468 -36.84 5.11 10.08
C ASP A 468 -36.47 3.68 9.70
N SER A 469 -35.99 3.49 8.46
CA SER A 469 -35.65 2.15 7.99
C SER A 469 -34.24 1.72 8.33
N VAL A 470 -34.07 0.39 8.44
CA VAL A 470 -32.80 -0.30 8.50
C VAL A 470 -32.70 -1.23 7.30
N VAL A 471 -31.66 -1.10 6.50
CA VAL A 471 -31.35 -1.96 5.35
C VAL A 471 -30.17 -2.83 5.70
N ALA A 472 -30.32 -4.15 5.64
CA ALA A 472 -29.27 -5.10 5.98
C ALA A 472 -29.01 -6.06 4.82
N LEU A 473 -27.76 -6.15 4.39
CA LEU A 473 -27.25 -7.15 3.47
C LEU A 473 -26.43 -8.18 4.26
N ASP A 474 -26.62 -9.45 3.97
CA ASP A 474 -25.71 -10.53 4.35
C ASP A 474 -24.94 -10.95 3.10
N VAL A 475 -23.64 -10.68 3.08
CA VAL A 475 -22.77 -11.05 1.97
C VAL A 475 -21.76 -12.10 2.45
N ARG A 476 -22.11 -13.38 2.27
CA ARG A 476 -21.30 -14.51 2.75
C ARG A 476 -21.03 -14.47 4.27
N GLY A 477 -22.04 -14.11 5.07
CA GLY A 477 -21.93 -14.02 6.54
C GLY A 477 -21.34 -12.69 7.04
N VAL A 478 -20.97 -11.78 6.17
CA VAL A 478 -20.62 -10.40 6.54
C VAL A 478 -21.89 -9.55 6.54
N ALA A 479 -22.24 -9.02 7.71
CA ALA A 479 -23.41 -8.15 7.86
C ALA A 479 -23.03 -6.71 7.49
N ILE A 480 -23.68 -6.16 6.44
CA ILE A 480 -23.60 -4.76 6.05
C ILE A 480 -24.95 -4.12 6.36
N VAL A 481 -25.00 -3.19 7.31
CA VAL A 481 -26.25 -2.64 7.84
C VAL A 481 -26.25 -1.13 7.73
N TYR A 482 -27.16 -0.59 6.94
CA TYR A 482 -27.43 0.84 6.89
C TYR A 482 -28.60 1.19 7.82
N ASP A 483 -28.41 2.17 8.72
CA ASP A 483 -29.39 2.73 9.62
C ASP A 483 -29.73 4.16 9.17
N ALA A 484 -30.95 4.37 8.67
CA ALA A 484 -31.34 5.66 8.10
C ALA A 484 -31.51 6.74 9.17
N VAL A 485 -31.86 6.40 10.41
CA VAL A 485 -31.96 7.35 11.52
C VAL A 485 -30.59 7.85 11.93
N LYS A 486 -29.65 6.93 12.09
CA LYS A 486 -28.26 7.25 12.51
C LYS A 486 -27.39 7.74 11.35
N ARG A 487 -27.83 7.55 10.10
CA ARG A 487 -27.02 7.79 8.90
C ARG A 487 -25.67 7.10 9.00
N THR A 488 -25.68 5.81 9.28
CA THR A 488 -24.47 5.00 9.44
C THR A 488 -24.55 3.72 8.64
N LEU A 489 -23.39 3.28 8.12
CA LEU A 489 -23.18 1.95 7.57
C LEU A 489 -22.32 1.16 8.55
N ALA A 490 -22.81 0.01 8.99
CA ALA A 490 -22.07 -0.87 9.89
C ALA A 490 -21.64 -2.16 9.19
N LEU A 491 -20.39 -2.57 9.37
CA LEU A 491 -19.84 -3.87 8.97
C LEU A 491 -19.62 -4.70 10.25
N ASN A 492 -20.32 -5.84 10.34
CA ASN A 492 -20.28 -6.70 11.52
C ASN A 492 -20.41 -5.90 12.84
N GLY A 493 -21.31 -4.90 12.85
CA GLY A 493 -21.59 -4.05 14.00
C GLY A 493 -20.65 -2.85 14.22
N LYS A 494 -19.56 -2.74 13.48
CA LYS A 494 -18.68 -1.56 13.52
C LYS A 494 -19.19 -0.50 12.53
N ALA A 495 -19.72 0.61 13.03
CA ALA A 495 -20.37 1.64 12.23
C ALA A 495 -19.44 2.78 11.82
N VAL A 496 -19.69 3.31 10.63
CA VAL A 496 -19.15 4.59 10.12
C VAL A 496 -20.30 5.49 9.68
N ALA A 497 -20.10 6.80 9.67
CA ALA A 497 -21.05 7.71 9.04
C ALA A 497 -21.18 7.37 7.55
N TRP A 498 -22.41 7.39 7.02
CA TRP A 498 -22.69 7.12 5.61
C TRP A 498 -23.84 7.99 5.12
N ASP A 499 -23.55 8.78 4.11
CA ASP A 499 -24.53 9.68 3.51
C ASP A 499 -25.23 9.01 2.32
N LEU A 500 -26.47 9.35 2.10
CA LEU A 500 -27.18 9.02 0.87
C LEU A 500 -26.67 9.93 -0.27
N ASP A 501 -26.82 9.48 -1.51
CA ASP A 501 -26.52 10.30 -2.67
C ASP A 501 -27.42 11.55 -2.77
N ALA A 502 -27.15 12.43 -3.71
CA ALA A 502 -27.91 13.66 -3.92
C ALA A 502 -29.41 13.44 -4.23
N ARG A 503 -29.81 12.22 -4.56
CA ARG A 503 -31.20 11.80 -4.83
C ARG A 503 -31.84 11.10 -3.64
N GLY A 504 -31.16 11.02 -2.50
CA GLY A 504 -31.64 10.33 -1.31
C GLY A 504 -31.54 8.80 -1.42
N ARG A 505 -30.71 8.24 -2.27
CA ARG A 505 -30.53 6.81 -2.46
C ARG A 505 -29.33 6.27 -1.66
N LEU A 506 -29.51 5.13 -1.05
CA LEU A 506 -28.41 4.26 -0.64
C LEU A 506 -27.93 3.51 -1.87
N GLY A 507 -26.68 3.76 -2.27
CA GLY A 507 -26.03 3.06 -3.39
C GLY A 507 -24.74 2.41 -2.91
N LEU A 508 -24.60 1.09 -3.07
CA LEU A 508 -23.45 0.30 -2.64
C LEU A 508 -22.90 -0.52 -3.80
N ARG A 509 -21.59 -0.50 -3.99
CA ARG A 509 -20.83 -1.46 -4.79
C ARG A 509 -19.87 -2.18 -3.86
N VAL A 510 -20.06 -3.48 -3.67
CA VAL A 510 -19.36 -4.29 -2.67
C VAL A 510 -18.56 -5.38 -3.36
N PHE A 511 -17.28 -5.44 -3.07
CA PHE A 511 -16.39 -6.52 -3.49
C PHE A 511 -16.10 -7.42 -2.29
N VAL A 512 -16.30 -8.72 -2.47
CA VAL A 512 -16.14 -9.75 -1.44
C VAL A 512 -15.14 -10.77 -1.93
N ASP A 513 -13.93 -10.72 -1.39
CA ASP A 513 -12.86 -11.68 -1.68
C ASP A 513 -12.89 -12.86 -0.70
N ARG A 514 -11.96 -13.76 -0.81
CA ARG A 514 -11.72 -14.83 0.16
C ARG A 514 -11.34 -14.27 1.54
N VAL A 515 -10.54 -13.22 1.53
CA VAL A 515 -10.22 -12.36 2.67
C VAL A 515 -10.37 -10.92 2.23
N GLY A 516 -11.08 -10.11 3.02
CA GLY A 516 -11.33 -8.71 2.74
C GLY A 516 -12.67 -8.43 2.05
N VAL A 517 -13.21 -7.26 2.40
CA VAL A 517 -14.39 -6.66 1.79
C VAL A 517 -14.10 -5.19 1.50
N GLU A 518 -14.43 -4.72 0.32
CA GLU A 518 -14.36 -3.31 -0.03
C GLU A 518 -15.73 -2.79 -0.44
N ILE A 519 -16.15 -1.65 0.13
CA ILE A 519 -17.46 -1.05 -0.12
C ILE A 519 -17.27 0.36 -0.66
N PHE A 520 -17.83 0.62 -1.82
CA PHE A 520 -17.90 1.92 -2.47
C PHE A 520 -19.34 2.40 -2.52
N SER A 521 -19.56 3.71 -2.32
CA SER A 521 -20.82 4.31 -2.72
C SER A 521 -20.87 4.40 -4.25
N LEU A 522 -22.08 4.30 -4.84
CA LEU A 522 -22.23 4.35 -6.30
C LEU A 522 -21.89 5.73 -6.89
N ASP A 523 -21.94 6.79 -6.09
CA ASP A 523 -21.48 8.14 -6.45
C ASP A 523 -19.97 8.36 -6.23
N GLY A 524 -19.26 7.36 -5.70
CA GLY A 524 -17.82 7.40 -5.44
C GLY A 524 -17.39 8.24 -4.24
N LEU A 525 -18.31 8.89 -3.53
CA LEU A 525 -17.96 9.83 -2.45
C LEU A 525 -17.57 9.14 -1.14
N GLN A 526 -17.88 7.85 -1.01
CA GLN A 526 -17.59 7.10 0.21
C GLN A 526 -16.97 5.74 -0.12
N TYR A 527 -15.96 5.41 0.65
CA TYR A 527 -15.22 4.16 0.53
C TYR A 527 -14.90 3.60 1.91
N VAL A 528 -15.21 2.33 2.12
CA VAL A 528 -14.91 1.56 3.34
C VAL A 528 -14.13 0.32 2.96
N PRO A 529 -12.80 0.34 3.09
CA PRO A 529 -11.98 -0.87 3.01
C PRO A 529 -12.06 -1.66 4.33
N ALA A 530 -12.17 -2.97 4.24
CA ALA A 530 -12.19 -3.88 5.38
C ALA A 530 -11.41 -5.17 5.08
N PRO A 531 -10.07 -5.08 4.92
CA PRO A 531 -9.22 -6.23 4.58
C PRO A 531 -9.10 -7.26 5.72
N ASP A 532 -9.40 -6.87 6.96
CA ASP A 532 -9.39 -7.72 8.15
C ASP A 532 -10.66 -8.57 8.32
N ILE A 533 -11.69 -8.32 7.51
CA ILE A 533 -12.91 -9.11 7.51
C ILE A 533 -12.70 -10.38 6.66
N VAL A 534 -12.89 -11.54 7.27
CA VAL A 534 -12.86 -12.82 6.59
C VAL A 534 -14.32 -13.29 6.40
N PRO A 535 -14.85 -13.31 5.17
CA PRO A 535 -16.15 -13.89 4.89
C PRO A 535 -16.18 -15.37 5.24
N ASP A 536 -17.32 -15.87 5.70
CA ASP A 536 -17.47 -17.26 6.11
C ASP A 536 -17.27 -18.20 4.91
N PRO A 537 -16.24 -19.06 4.90
CA PRO A 537 -15.94 -19.94 3.76
C PRO A 537 -17.05 -20.98 3.51
N ALA A 538 -17.86 -21.30 4.51
CA ALA A 538 -19.02 -22.21 4.37
C ALA A 538 -20.24 -21.53 3.76
N LYS A 539 -20.33 -20.21 3.83
CA LYS A 539 -21.44 -19.43 3.28
C LYS A 539 -21.15 -18.98 1.85
N ARG A 540 -21.98 -19.42 0.93
CA ARG A 540 -21.88 -19.07 -0.51
C ARG A 540 -23.04 -18.21 -0.99
N LYS A 541 -24.10 -18.10 -0.18
CA LYS A 541 -25.31 -17.34 -0.49
C LYS A 541 -25.26 -15.94 0.09
N MET A 542 -26.09 -15.09 -0.48
CA MET A 542 -26.28 -13.71 -0.06
C MET A 542 -27.77 -13.41 0.09
N SER A 543 -28.10 -12.40 0.86
CA SER A 543 -29.47 -11.94 1.04
C SER A 543 -29.50 -10.49 1.47
N TRP A 544 -30.64 -9.86 1.33
CA TRP A 544 -30.89 -8.56 1.94
C TRP A 544 -32.30 -8.52 2.56
N ARG A 545 -32.50 -7.59 3.48
CA ARG A 545 -33.78 -7.30 4.10
C ARG A 545 -33.85 -5.84 4.51
N ALA A 546 -35.05 -5.33 4.63
CA ALA A 546 -35.29 -4.01 5.21
C ALA A 546 -36.39 -4.11 6.28
N SER A 547 -36.29 -3.28 7.32
CA SER A 547 -37.18 -3.22 8.46
C SER A 547 -37.36 -1.78 8.95
N GLY A 548 -38.27 -1.55 9.90
CA GLY A 548 -38.63 -0.24 10.45
C GLY A 548 -40.04 0.13 10.01
N ALA A 549 -40.19 0.87 8.94
CA ALA A 549 -41.47 1.31 8.40
C ALA A 549 -42.27 0.19 7.73
N LYS A 550 -43.59 0.38 7.51
CA LYS A 550 -44.45 -0.55 6.77
C LYS A 550 -43.98 -0.84 5.34
N LYS A 551 -43.35 0.16 4.69
CA LYS A 551 -42.62 0.03 3.41
C LYS A 551 -41.25 0.69 3.57
N PRO A 552 -40.27 -0.03 4.11
CA PRO A 552 -38.99 0.56 4.56
C PRO A 552 -38.11 1.06 3.44
N VAL A 553 -38.30 0.60 2.21
CA VAL A 553 -37.51 0.99 1.04
C VAL A 553 -38.36 1.09 -0.22
N ARG A 554 -37.89 1.88 -1.20
CA ARG A 554 -38.46 2.00 -2.54
C ARG A 554 -37.37 1.82 -3.58
N GLY A 555 -37.74 1.58 -4.84
CA GLY A 555 -36.85 1.61 -5.99
C GLY A 555 -35.61 0.71 -5.84
N VAL A 556 -35.79 -0.49 -5.30
CA VAL A 556 -34.69 -1.44 -5.10
C VAL A 556 -34.15 -1.93 -6.42
N THR A 557 -32.83 -1.87 -6.58
CA THR A 557 -32.08 -2.56 -7.63
C THR A 557 -30.98 -3.38 -6.99
N GLU A 558 -30.79 -4.61 -7.46
CA GLU A 558 -29.76 -5.51 -6.95
C GLU A 558 -29.18 -6.36 -8.08
N ARG A 559 -27.85 -6.48 -8.09
CA ARG A 559 -27.11 -7.32 -9.02
C ARG A 559 -25.93 -7.92 -8.30
N ALA A 560 -25.70 -9.20 -8.47
CA ALA A 560 -24.53 -9.88 -7.93
C ALA A 560 -23.85 -10.70 -9.03
N TRP A 561 -22.55 -10.53 -9.19
CA TRP A 561 -21.71 -11.32 -10.10
C TRP A 561 -20.78 -12.21 -9.32
N ARG A 562 -20.62 -13.45 -9.76
CA ARG A 562 -19.46 -14.25 -9.36
C ARG A 562 -18.23 -13.67 -10.04
N LEU A 563 -17.12 -13.60 -9.30
CA LEU A 563 -15.84 -13.19 -9.85
C LEU A 563 -14.92 -14.40 -10.06
N LYS A 564 -14.02 -14.27 -11.02
CA LYS A 564 -12.93 -15.23 -11.26
C LYS A 564 -11.74 -14.85 -10.37
N SER A 565 -10.92 -15.84 -10.04
CA SER A 565 -9.61 -15.61 -9.46
C SER A 565 -8.64 -15.07 -10.52
N ILE A 566 -7.80 -14.12 -10.17
CA ILE A 566 -6.70 -13.64 -11.01
C ILE A 566 -5.56 -14.66 -11.11
N PHE A 567 -5.65 -15.75 -10.36
CA PHE A 567 -4.67 -16.85 -10.34
C PHE A 567 -5.19 -18.13 -11.01
N ALA A 568 -6.38 -18.11 -11.63
CA ALA A 568 -7.03 -19.32 -12.15
C ALA A 568 -6.23 -20.04 -13.25
N ASP A 569 -5.37 -19.30 -13.96
CA ASP A 569 -4.57 -19.80 -15.07
C ASP A 569 -3.07 -19.99 -14.72
N ARG A 570 -2.72 -20.01 -13.41
CA ARG A 570 -1.34 -20.13 -12.92
C ARG A 570 -1.02 -21.50 -12.35
#